data_2c678884faeded9ffed7d1cf1ba8cdc6
#
_entry.id   2c678884faeded9ffed7d1cf1ba8cdc6
#
_cell.length_a   1.000
_cell.length_b   1.000
_cell.length_c   1.000
_cell.angle_alpha   90.00
_cell.angle_beta   90.00
_cell.angle_gamma   90.00
#
_symmetry.space_group_name_H-M   'P 1'
#
loop_
_entity.id
_entity.type
_entity.pdbx_description
1 polymer ?
#
loop_
_entity_poly.entity_id
_entity_poly.type
_entity_poly.pdbx_seq_one_letter_code
_entity_poly.pdbx_strand_id
1 'polypeptide(L)'
;TSGVYTNSYTNQYGCDSTHTINLTVNSSYSDLDSNNSVVSCDSYFWPVGNGGLGATYTTGGLKGSLLTGSNNCDSVLWIDITMEYSASYLDNQTKCDEFIWDANGDGINNDTLYSSGNYTHYEFTPIAGCTLTYNLNLTINNSNTGLSVVTECDEFIWDGVTYDTTGIYTNTYTNVSGCDSVHTLDLTINNSNTGLSVVTECDE
;
A
#
# COMPACT_ATOMS: atom_id res chain seq x y z
N THR A 1 -1.28 -58.10 9.75
CA THR A 1 0.15 -58.38 9.55
C THR A 1 0.31 -59.39 8.43
N SER A 2 1.38 -59.23 7.63
CA SER A 2 1.73 -60.25 6.63
C SER A 2 2.13 -61.55 7.33
N GLY A 3 1.88 -62.67 6.70
CA GLY A 3 2.20 -64.00 7.28
C GLY A 3 1.56 -65.15 6.52
N VAL A 4 1.97 -66.35 6.91
CA VAL A 4 1.33 -67.60 6.43
C VAL A 4 0.32 -68.05 7.45
N TYR A 5 -0.91 -68.15 7.04
CA TYR A 5 -2.05 -68.55 7.91
C TYR A 5 -2.57 -69.86 7.39
N THR A 6 -2.72 -70.82 8.27
CA THR A 6 -3.20 -72.17 7.96
C THR A 6 -4.45 -72.43 8.77
N ASN A 7 -5.47 -72.91 8.11
CA ASN A 7 -6.68 -73.41 8.75
C ASN A 7 -6.94 -74.86 8.33
N SER A 8 -7.33 -75.64 9.30
CA SER A 8 -7.60 -77.08 9.11
C SER A 8 -9.07 -77.36 9.21
N TYR A 9 -9.63 -78.13 8.28
CA TYR A 9 -10.98 -78.60 8.25
C TYR A 9 -11.03 -80.08 8.04
N THR A 10 -12.08 -80.71 8.46
CA THR A 10 -12.39 -82.08 8.09
C THR A 10 -13.20 -82.08 6.81
N ASN A 11 -12.71 -82.81 5.77
CA ASN A 11 -13.41 -82.90 4.47
C ASN A 11 -14.60 -83.85 4.58
N GLN A 12 -15.40 -83.95 3.50
CA GLN A 12 -16.66 -84.76 3.48
C GLN A 12 -16.41 -86.24 3.67
N TYR A 13 -15.21 -86.74 3.61
CA TYR A 13 -14.79 -88.11 3.86
C TYR A 13 -14.22 -88.37 5.26
N GLY A 14 -14.25 -87.36 6.13
CA GLY A 14 -13.75 -87.44 7.50
C GLY A 14 -12.24 -87.33 7.64
N CYS A 15 -11.54 -86.87 6.57
CA CYS A 15 -10.06 -86.69 6.60
C CYS A 15 -9.76 -85.21 6.85
N ASP A 16 -8.65 -84.95 7.53
CA ASP A 16 -8.13 -83.59 7.77
C ASP A 16 -7.63 -82.99 6.45
N SER A 17 -8.02 -81.74 6.25
CA SER A 17 -7.66 -80.95 5.11
C SER A 17 -7.15 -79.58 5.57
N THR A 18 -6.01 -79.14 5.09
CA THR A 18 -5.39 -77.87 5.46
C THR A 18 -5.47 -76.88 4.25
N HIS A 19 -5.88 -75.68 4.55
CA HIS A 19 -5.83 -74.55 3.63
C HIS A 19 -4.85 -73.52 4.13
N THR A 20 -3.87 -73.16 3.34
CA THR A 20 -2.84 -72.21 3.67
C THR A 20 -2.97 -70.97 2.81
N ILE A 21 -3.07 -69.80 3.46
CA ILE A 21 -3.04 -68.51 2.81
C ILE A 21 -1.71 -67.82 3.12
N ASN A 22 -0.99 -67.45 2.07
CA ASN A 22 0.14 -66.53 2.21
C ASN A 22 -0.35 -65.11 2.00
N LEU A 23 -0.50 -64.39 3.10
CA LEU A 23 -1.00 -63.01 3.13
C LEU A 23 0.14 -62.02 3.11
N THR A 24 0.16 -61.15 2.12
CA THR A 24 1.04 -59.98 2.13
C THR A 24 0.17 -58.74 2.37
N VAL A 25 0.44 -58.06 3.46
CA VAL A 25 -0.20 -56.81 3.80
C VAL A 25 0.80 -55.67 3.46
N ASN A 26 0.48 -54.88 2.48
CA ASN A 26 1.23 -53.70 2.13
C ASN A 26 0.75 -52.53 3.02
N SER A 27 1.66 -51.63 3.36
CA SER A 27 1.34 -50.45 4.16
C SER A 27 1.03 -49.26 3.29
N SER A 28 -0.02 -48.51 3.62
CA SER A 28 -0.20 -47.15 3.15
C SER A 28 0.84 -46.24 3.79
N TYR A 29 1.28 -45.24 3.07
CA TYR A 29 2.24 -44.26 3.56
C TYR A 29 1.60 -42.88 3.53
N SER A 30 1.75 -42.12 4.62
CA SER A 30 1.35 -40.71 4.68
C SER A 30 2.58 -39.94 5.11
N ASP A 31 3.10 -39.14 4.23
CA ASP A 31 4.23 -38.27 4.53
C ASP A 31 3.75 -36.83 4.65
N LEU A 32 3.90 -36.28 5.83
CA LEU A 32 3.93 -34.85 6.05
C LEU A 32 5.40 -34.46 6.13
N ASP A 33 6.05 -34.36 5.00
CA ASP A 33 7.42 -33.89 4.97
C ASP A 33 7.46 -32.44 5.46
N SER A 34 8.15 -32.22 6.56
CA SER A 34 8.38 -30.89 7.12
C SER A 34 9.16 -29.96 6.17
N ASN A 35 9.70 -30.50 5.09
CA ASN A 35 10.35 -29.76 4.00
C ASN A 35 9.41 -29.45 2.83
N ASN A 36 8.16 -29.91 2.86
CA ASN A 36 7.14 -29.60 1.84
C ASN A 36 6.32 -28.36 2.21
N SER A 37 6.97 -27.29 2.63
CA SER A 37 6.36 -25.97 2.72
C SER A 37 6.82 -25.11 1.55
N VAL A 38 5.90 -24.37 0.98
CA VAL A 38 6.17 -23.42 -0.12
C VAL A 38 5.47 -22.09 0.17
N VAL A 39 6.16 -20.99 -0.15
CA VAL A 39 5.55 -19.67 -0.19
C VAL A 39 5.39 -19.28 -1.65
N SER A 40 4.22 -18.84 -2.02
CA SER A 40 3.91 -18.48 -3.41
C SER A 40 3.02 -17.23 -3.47
N CYS A 41 3.10 -16.53 -4.60
CA CYS A 41 2.30 -15.35 -4.86
C CYS A 41 1.08 -15.71 -5.72
N ASP A 42 -0.11 -15.27 -5.27
CA ASP A 42 -1.40 -15.38 -5.94
C ASP A 42 -1.83 -16.82 -6.29
N SER A 43 -0.88 -17.68 -6.67
CA SER A 43 -1.16 -19.08 -6.99
C SER A 43 0.09 -19.96 -6.89
N TYR A 44 -0.12 -21.23 -6.65
CA TYR A 44 0.91 -22.25 -6.68
C TYR A 44 0.47 -23.45 -7.54
N PHE A 45 1.27 -23.80 -8.53
CA PHE A 45 1.08 -25.02 -9.31
C PHE A 45 1.90 -26.15 -8.69
N TRP A 46 1.23 -27.20 -8.22
CA TRP A 46 1.88 -28.39 -7.68
C TRP A 46 1.99 -29.46 -8.77
N PRO A 47 3.20 -29.66 -9.38
CA PRO A 47 3.36 -30.52 -10.53
C PRO A 47 3.28 -32.01 -10.15
N VAL A 48 2.78 -32.83 -11.06
CA VAL A 48 2.66 -34.29 -10.90
C VAL A 48 4.02 -34.93 -10.58
N GLY A 49 5.11 -34.46 -11.18
CA GLY A 49 6.46 -34.98 -10.97
C GLY A 49 7.00 -34.84 -9.54
N ASN A 50 6.42 -33.96 -8.75
CA ASN A 50 6.76 -33.72 -7.34
C ASN A 50 5.68 -34.22 -6.37
N GLY A 51 4.90 -35.22 -6.79
CA GLY A 51 3.84 -35.80 -5.97
C GLY A 51 2.50 -35.04 -6.00
N GLY A 52 2.40 -33.92 -6.71
CA GLY A 52 1.15 -33.20 -6.89
C GLY A 52 0.24 -33.85 -7.94
N LEU A 53 -1.00 -33.36 -8.02
CA LEU A 53 -2.01 -33.79 -9.01
C LEU A 53 -2.00 -32.95 -10.30
N GLY A 54 -1.03 -32.07 -10.50
CA GLY A 54 -1.02 -31.09 -11.60
C GLY A 54 -2.10 -30.01 -11.37
N ALA A 55 -2.40 -29.66 -10.13
CA ALA A 55 -3.40 -28.69 -9.77
C ALA A 55 -2.77 -27.34 -9.40
N THR A 56 -3.50 -26.26 -9.71
CA THR A 56 -3.15 -24.91 -9.27
C THR A 56 -4.01 -24.54 -8.06
N TYR A 57 -3.35 -24.07 -7.00
CA TYR A 57 -3.98 -23.60 -5.78
C TYR A 57 -3.89 -22.09 -5.70
N THR A 58 -4.97 -21.42 -5.35
CA THR A 58 -5.06 -19.96 -5.16
C THR A 58 -5.25 -19.57 -3.70
N THR A 59 -5.25 -20.57 -2.80
CA THR A 59 -5.39 -20.35 -1.35
C THR A 59 -4.35 -21.18 -0.61
N GLY A 60 -3.78 -20.60 0.43
CA GLY A 60 -2.84 -21.27 1.32
C GLY A 60 -3.45 -22.42 2.12
N GLY A 61 -2.62 -23.00 2.98
CA GLY A 61 -2.93 -24.11 3.87
C GLY A 61 -2.48 -25.46 3.34
N LEU A 62 -2.74 -26.48 4.14
CA LEU A 62 -2.32 -27.86 3.87
C LEU A 62 -3.11 -28.45 2.69
N LYS A 63 -2.41 -28.95 1.69
CA LYS A 63 -2.98 -29.62 0.51
C LYS A 63 -2.46 -31.05 0.45
N GLY A 64 -3.36 -32.00 0.19
CA GLY A 64 -3.03 -33.41 0.09
C GLY A 64 -3.19 -33.94 -1.34
N SER A 65 -2.26 -34.78 -1.75
CA SER A 65 -2.31 -35.52 -3.01
C SER A 65 -2.37 -37.03 -2.73
N LEU A 66 -3.39 -37.69 -3.27
CA LEU A 66 -3.55 -39.14 -3.15
C LEU A 66 -2.80 -39.80 -4.32
N LEU A 67 -1.82 -40.64 -3.99
CA LEU A 67 -1.01 -41.40 -4.93
C LEU A 67 -1.24 -42.89 -4.69
N THR A 68 -1.43 -43.64 -5.78
CA THR A 68 -1.47 -45.11 -5.68
C THR A 68 -0.07 -45.66 -5.94
N GLY A 69 0.48 -46.32 -4.92
CA GLY A 69 1.80 -46.95 -5.01
C GLY A 69 1.80 -48.17 -5.96
N SER A 70 2.99 -48.60 -6.38
CA SER A 70 3.17 -49.81 -7.21
C SER A 70 2.62 -51.10 -6.55
N ASN A 71 2.38 -51.08 -5.28
CA ASN A 71 1.80 -52.15 -4.46
C ASN A 71 0.28 -52.06 -4.32
N ASN A 72 -0.40 -51.17 -5.07
CA ASN A 72 -1.82 -50.85 -4.99
C ASN A 72 -2.32 -50.35 -3.62
N CYS A 73 -1.41 -49.86 -2.78
CA CYS A 73 -1.80 -49.14 -1.55
C CYS A 73 -1.78 -47.66 -1.80
N ASP A 74 -2.78 -46.97 -1.28
CA ASP A 74 -2.83 -45.51 -1.37
C ASP A 74 -1.79 -44.88 -0.44
N SER A 75 -1.18 -43.82 -0.95
CA SER A 75 -0.25 -42.96 -0.21
C SER A 75 -0.73 -41.51 -0.30
N VAL A 76 -0.60 -40.77 0.78
CA VAL A 76 -0.96 -39.33 0.77
C VAL A 76 0.30 -38.51 0.97
N LEU A 77 0.57 -37.66 0.01
CA LEU A 77 1.62 -36.64 0.14
C LEU A 77 0.97 -35.28 0.46
N TRP A 78 1.58 -34.57 1.42
CA TRP A 78 1.07 -33.27 1.86
C TRP A 78 2.07 -32.17 1.56
N ILE A 79 1.56 -30.97 1.21
CA ILE A 79 2.33 -29.73 1.11
C ILE A 79 1.60 -28.64 1.88
N ASP A 80 2.35 -27.82 2.63
CA ASP A 80 1.84 -26.63 3.27
C ASP A 80 2.17 -25.41 2.43
N ILE A 81 1.14 -24.74 1.93
CA ILE A 81 1.26 -23.58 1.07
C ILE A 81 0.96 -22.32 1.88
N THR A 82 1.95 -21.45 2.01
CA THR A 82 1.75 -20.07 2.45
C THR A 82 1.51 -19.21 1.21
N MET A 83 0.31 -18.62 1.11
CA MET A 83 -0.06 -17.77 -0.03
C MET A 83 0.02 -16.31 0.37
N GLU A 84 0.82 -15.55 -0.36
CA GLU A 84 0.82 -14.09 -0.35
C GLU A 84 0.06 -13.59 -1.58
N TYR A 85 -0.42 -12.34 -1.55
CA TYR A 85 -1.24 -11.81 -2.64
C TYR A 85 -0.72 -10.46 -3.10
N SER A 86 -0.72 -10.28 -4.41
CA SER A 86 -0.55 -8.97 -5.02
C SER A 86 -1.71 -8.05 -4.65
N ALA A 87 -1.42 -6.78 -4.43
CA ALA A 87 -2.44 -5.80 -4.07
C ALA A 87 -2.19 -4.47 -4.77
N SER A 88 -3.26 -3.71 -4.99
CA SER A 88 -3.19 -2.36 -5.53
C SER A 88 -3.97 -1.41 -4.64
N TYR A 89 -3.32 -0.31 -4.28
CA TYR A 89 -3.85 0.75 -3.44
C TYR A 89 -3.99 2.02 -4.27
N LEU A 90 -5.02 2.81 -4.02
CA LEU A 90 -5.24 4.11 -4.66
C LEU A 90 -5.45 5.17 -3.59
N ASP A 91 -4.64 6.22 -3.65
CA ASP A 91 -4.77 7.42 -2.85
C ASP A 91 -5.09 8.62 -3.74
N ASN A 92 -5.96 9.52 -3.27
CA ASN A 92 -6.31 10.77 -3.94
C ASN A 92 -6.00 11.93 -3.01
N GLN A 93 -5.08 12.80 -3.41
CA GLN A 93 -4.62 13.92 -2.61
C GLN A 93 -4.77 15.24 -3.36
N THR A 94 -5.15 16.30 -2.60
CA THR A 94 -5.08 17.68 -3.07
C THR A 94 -4.26 18.46 -2.06
N LYS A 95 -3.19 19.09 -2.52
CA LYS A 95 -2.21 19.80 -1.68
C LYS A 95 -1.84 21.13 -2.31
N CYS A 96 -1.18 21.97 -1.52
CA CYS A 96 -0.66 23.25 -1.98
C CYS A 96 0.86 23.16 -2.16
N ASP A 97 1.33 23.63 -3.31
CA ASP A 97 2.73 23.81 -3.69
C ASP A 97 3.56 22.53 -3.78
N GLU A 98 3.48 21.67 -2.76
CA GLU A 98 4.21 20.42 -2.72
C GLU A 98 3.48 19.33 -1.92
N PHE A 99 3.85 18.09 -2.19
CA PHE A 99 3.40 16.93 -1.42
C PHE A 99 4.54 15.94 -1.24
N ILE A 100 4.80 15.55 -0.01
CA ILE A 100 5.74 14.47 0.29
C ILE A 100 4.98 13.17 0.26
N TRP A 101 5.27 12.33 -0.73
CA TRP A 101 4.60 11.04 -0.90
C TRP A 101 5.42 9.91 -0.29
N ASP A 102 4.89 9.36 0.77
CA ASP A 102 5.33 8.12 1.38
C ASP A 102 4.35 7.01 0.93
N ALA A 103 4.73 6.30 -0.13
CA ALA A 103 3.83 5.39 -0.83
C ALA A 103 3.38 4.21 0.02
N ASN A 104 4.25 3.67 0.85
CA ASN A 104 4.01 2.49 1.70
C ASN A 104 3.84 2.84 3.19
N GLY A 105 4.07 4.08 3.59
CA GLY A 105 3.93 4.56 4.97
C GLY A 105 5.08 4.16 5.90
N ASP A 106 6.24 3.81 5.36
CA ASP A 106 7.40 3.39 6.16
C ASP A 106 8.35 4.54 6.56
N GLY A 107 8.12 5.73 6.01
CA GLY A 107 8.91 6.93 6.25
C GLY A 107 10.26 6.94 5.53
N ILE A 108 10.49 6.04 4.58
CA ILE A 108 11.75 5.89 3.87
C ILE A 108 11.56 6.16 2.38
N ASN A 109 12.55 6.80 1.74
CA ASN A 109 12.56 7.10 0.29
C ASN A 109 11.33 7.90 -0.19
N ASN A 110 10.92 8.88 0.60
CA ASN A 110 9.79 9.75 0.27
C ASN A 110 10.15 10.68 -0.89
N ASP A 111 9.26 10.77 -1.88
CA ASP A 111 9.39 11.70 -3.00
C ASP A 111 8.66 13.01 -2.70
N THR A 112 9.32 14.15 -2.93
CA THR A 112 8.65 15.44 -2.91
C THR A 112 8.14 15.79 -4.30
N LEU A 113 6.82 15.90 -4.42
CA LEU A 113 6.10 16.13 -5.67
C LEU A 113 5.60 17.56 -5.73
N TYR A 114 5.92 18.27 -6.83
CA TYR A 114 5.57 19.68 -7.06
C TYR A 114 4.53 19.87 -8.17
N SER A 115 4.02 18.80 -8.75
CA SER A 115 3.07 18.88 -9.87
C SER A 115 1.94 17.89 -9.73
N SER A 116 0.79 18.26 -10.26
CA SER A 116 -0.35 17.35 -10.38
C SER A 116 -0.02 16.20 -11.33
N GLY A 117 -0.51 15.01 -11.01
CA GLY A 117 -0.28 13.83 -11.86
C GLY A 117 -0.71 12.53 -11.20
N ASN A 118 -0.56 11.47 -11.97
CA ASN A 118 -0.70 10.11 -11.47
C ASN A 118 0.70 9.53 -11.26
N TYR A 119 0.97 9.10 -10.04
CA TYR A 119 2.23 8.51 -9.63
C TYR A 119 2.01 7.08 -9.21
N THR A 120 2.98 6.21 -9.48
CA THR A 120 2.90 4.80 -9.12
C THR A 120 4.22 4.34 -8.50
N HIS A 121 4.12 3.67 -7.38
CA HIS A 121 5.24 3.02 -6.71
C HIS A 121 4.98 1.51 -6.63
N TYR A 122 6.03 0.71 -6.86
CA TYR A 122 5.98 -0.74 -6.79
C TYR A 122 6.88 -1.25 -5.68
N GLU A 123 6.36 -2.18 -4.92
CA GLU A 123 7.09 -2.91 -3.90
C GLU A 123 6.86 -4.41 -4.09
N PHE A 124 7.82 -5.22 -3.67
CA PHE A 124 7.74 -6.66 -3.75
C PHE A 124 7.80 -7.27 -2.37
N THR A 125 6.92 -8.23 -2.08
CA THR A 125 7.02 -8.96 -0.82
C THR A 125 8.32 -9.79 -0.82
N PRO A 126 9.04 -9.85 0.34
CA PRO A 126 10.40 -10.38 0.37
C PRO A 126 10.53 -11.86 0.01
N ILE A 127 9.51 -12.65 0.27
CA ILE A 127 9.56 -14.11 0.18
C ILE A 127 8.87 -14.62 -1.08
N ALA A 128 7.61 -14.25 -1.31
CA ALA A 128 6.83 -14.72 -2.45
C ALA A 128 7.00 -13.87 -3.71
N GLY A 129 7.57 -12.65 -3.58
CA GLY A 129 7.75 -11.72 -4.69
C GLY A 129 6.43 -11.15 -5.23
N CYS A 130 5.37 -11.09 -4.42
CA CYS A 130 4.12 -10.46 -4.79
C CYS A 130 4.31 -8.97 -5.02
N THR A 131 3.59 -8.41 -5.99
CA THR A 131 3.65 -7.00 -6.30
C THR A 131 2.62 -6.23 -5.49
N LEU A 132 3.08 -5.27 -4.70
CA LEU A 132 2.25 -4.24 -4.09
C LEU A 132 2.37 -2.99 -4.94
N THR A 133 1.23 -2.49 -5.42
CA THR A 133 1.17 -1.30 -6.29
C THR A 133 0.47 -0.18 -5.55
N TYR A 134 1.17 0.92 -5.33
CA TYR A 134 0.63 2.13 -4.73
C TYR A 134 0.45 3.17 -5.82
N ASN A 135 -0.79 3.63 -6.01
CA ASN A 135 -1.14 4.64 -6.98
C ASN A 135 -1.58 5.91 -6.25
N LEU A 136 -1.07 7.04 -6.68
CA LEU A 136 -1.44 8.35 -6.19
C LEU A 136 -2.02 9.18 -7.34
N ASN A 137 -3.22 9.68 -7.17
CA ASN A 137 -3.79 10.74 -8.02
C ASN A 137 -3.65 12.06 -7.26
N LEU A 138 -2.68 12.88 -7.65
CA LEU A 138 -2.30 14.10 -6.96
C LEU A 138 -2.77 15.33 -7.73
N THR A 139 -3.43 16.25 -7.01
CA THR A 139 -3.68 17.61 -7.47
C THR A 139 -2.85 18.57 -6.62
N ILE A 140 -1.95 19.32 -7.27
CA ILE A 140 -1.21 20.42 -6.65
C ILE A 140 -1.84 21.72 -7.09
N ASN A 141 -2.32 22.48 -6.12
CA ASN A 141 -2.73 23.86 -6.26
C ASN A 141 -1.55 24.77 -5.86
N ASN A 142 -1.45 25.93 -6.48
CA ASN A 142 -0.34 26.82 -6.18
C ASN A 142 -0.79 27.98 -5.30
N SER A 143 0.06 28.34 -4.32
CA SER A 143 0.03 29.62 -3.66
C SER A 143 0.31 30.73 -4.66
N ASN A 144 -0.17 31.92 -4.40
CA ASN A 144 0.08 33.08 -5.25
C ASN A 144 0.46 34.30 -4.41
N THR A 145 1.04 35.30 -5.08
CA THR A 145 1.43 36.56 -4.45
C THR A 145 0.83 37.73 -5.22
N GLY A 146 0.50 38.78 -4.51
CA GLY A 146 0.04 40.06 -5.08
C GLY A 146 0.89 41.22 -4.57
N LEU A 147 0.98 42.31 -5.34
CA LEU A 147 1.64 43.53 -4.96
C LEU A 147 0.72 44.73 -5.26
N SER A 148 0.51 45.57 -4.26
CA SER A 148 -0.07 46.91 -4.46
C SER A 148 0.94 47.96 -4.05
N VAL A 149 1.11 48.98 -4.89
CA VAL A 149 1.90 50.15 -4.57
C VAL A 149 1.00 51.35 -4.43
N VAL A 150 0.98 51.96 -3.26
CA VAL A 150 0.04 53.02 -2.92
C VAL A 150 0.80 54.22 -2.33
N THR A 151 0.38 55.43 -2.73
CA THR A 151 0.87 56.69 -2.14
C THR A 151 -0.37 57.49 -1.68
N GLU A 152 -0.40 57.80 -0.41
CA GLU A 152 -1.49 58.54 0.21
C GLU A 152 -1.01 59.62 1.18
N CYS A 153 -1.94 60.49 1.58
CA CYS A 153 -1.65 61.54 2.55
C CYS A 153 -2.15 61.07 3.94
N ASP A 154 -1.30 61.28 4.95
CA ASP A 154 -1.53 61.11 6.37
C ASP A 154 -1.85 59.65 6.78
N GLU A 155 -2.79 58.98 6.15
CA GLU A 155 -3.17 57.61 6.48
C GLU A 155 -3.75 56.84 5.28
N PHE A 156 -3.67 55.51 5.35
CA PHE A 156 -4.29 54.59 4.38
C PHE A 156 -4.95 53.45 5.14
N ILE A 157 -6.18 53.12 4.77
CA ILE A 157 -6.88 51.96 5.32
C ILE A 157 -6.76 50.75 4.38
N TRP A 158 -6.16 49.68 4.88
CA TRP A 158 -6.04 48.41 4.15
C TRP A 158 -6.57 47.26 5.03
N ASP A 159 -7.53 46.52 4.51
CA ASP A 159 -8.22 45.40 5.20
C ASP A 159 -8.76 45.79 6.61
N GLY A 160 -9.22 47.03 6.74
CA GLY A 160 -9.78 47.54 8.01
C GLY A 160 -8.74 47.96 9.03
N VAL A 161 -7.46 47.94 8.69
CA VAL A 161 -6.35 48.44 9.50
C VAL A 161 -5.88 49.78 8.94
N THR A 162 -5.70 50.78 9.80
CA THR A 162 -5.17 52.10 9.44
C THR A 162 -3.66 52.10 9.55
N TYR A 163 -2.97 52.51 8.46
CA TYR A 163 -1.53 52.69 8.37
C TYR A 163 -1.22 54.17 8.18
N ASP A 164 -0.40 54.74 9.07
CA ASP A 164 -0.01 56.14 9.09
C ASP A 164 1.48 56.34 8.79
N THR A 165 2.17 55.29 8.46
CA THR A 165 3.61 55.27 8.14
C THR A 165 3.93 54.59 6.83
N THR A 166 4.95 55.17 6.12
CA THR A 166 5.53 54.51 4.93
C THR A 166 6.14 53.17 5.31
N GLY A 167 5.86 52.12 4.55
CA GLY A 167 6.38 50.80 4.81
C GLY A 167 5.90 49.74 3.86
N ILE A 168 6.44 48.54 4.03
CA ILE A 168 5.98 47.33 3.35
C ILE A 168 5.19 46.51 4.33
N TYR A 169 3.95 46.22 3.97
CA TYR A 169 3.00 45.49 4.79
C TYR A 169 2.55 44.24 4.03
N THR A 170 2.27 43.15 4.72
CA THR A 170 1.83 41.89 4.10
C THR A 170 0.62 41.32 4.83
N ASN A 171 -0.36 40.85 4.04
CA ASN A 171 -1.49 40.08 4.52
C ASN A 171 -1.57 38.74 3.80
N THR A 172 -1.97 37.70 4.53
CA THR A 172 -2.16 36.37 3.98
C THR A 172 -3.65 36.09 3.86
N TYR A 173 -4.07 35.66 2.70
CA TYR A 173 -5.44 35.25 2.35
C TYR A 173 -5.43 33.78 1.90
N THR A 174 -6.59 33.19 1.82
CA THR A 174 -6.77 31.90 1.14
C THR A 174 -7.29 32.17 -0.28
N ASN A 175 -6.60 31.65 -1.30
CA ASN A 175 -7.01 31.80 -2.67
C ASN A 175 -8.20 30.86 -3.02
N VAL A 176 -8.74 30.97 -4.22
CA VAL A 176 -9.93 30.18 -4.69
C VAL A 176 -9.66 28.67 -4.72
N SER A 177 -8.41 28.27 -4.75
CA SER A 177 -7.98 26.85 -4.73
C SER A 177 -7.68 26.34 -3.31
N GLY A 178 -7.87 27.17 -2.29
CA GLY A 178 -7.67 26.82 -0.90
C GLY A 178 -6.22 26.93 -0.41
N CYS A 179 -5.32 27.52 -1.23
CA CYS A 179 -3.91 27.73 -0.86
C CYS A 179 -3.67 29.16 -0.40
N ASP A 180 -2.55 29.37 0.29
CA ASP A 180 -2.17 30.70 0.78
C ASP A 180 -1.93 31.67 -0.38
N SER A 181 -2.33 32.91 -0.15
CA SER A 181 -2.12 34.02 -1.07
C SER A 181 -1.55 35.20 -0.27
N VAL A 182 -0.29 35.53 -0.48
CA VAL A 182 0.36 36.65 0.20
C VAL A 182 0.24 37.89 -0.66
N HIS A 183 -0.42 38.94 -0.11
CA HIS A 183 -0.49 40.25 -0.73
C HIS A 183 0.44 41.21 0.00
N THR A 184 1.31 41.86 -0.75
CA THR A 184 2.22 42.88 -0.26
C THR A 184 1.71 44.27 -0.64
N LEU A 185 1.64 45.15 0.34
CA LEU A 185 1.38 46.59 0.14
C LEU A 185 2.69 47.36 0.34
N ASP A 186 3.16 48.01 -0.72
CA ASP A 186 4.23 48.99 -0.64
C ASP A 186 3.60 50.40 -0.54
N LEU A 187 3.58 50.92 0.69
CA LEU A 187 2.87 52.14 1.07
C LEU A 187 3.82 53.29 1.27
N THR A 188 3.53 54.43 0.61
CA THR A 188 4.18 55.73 0.84
C THR A 188 3.14 56.68 1.49
N ILE A 189 3.42 57.16 2.69
CA ILE A 189 2.59 58.17 3.37
C ILE A 189 3.34 59.50 3.35
N ASN A 190 2.68 60.53 2.78
CA ASN A 190 3.11 61.92 2.82
C ASN A 190 2.31 62.68 3.86
N ASN A 191 3.00 63.32 4.82
CA ASN A 191 2.33 64.03 5.90
C ASN A 191 1.89 65.45 5.43
N SER A 192 0.66 65.78 5.78
CA SER A 192 0.14 67.15 5.62
C SER A 192 0.89 68.16 6.46
N ASN A 193 1.10 69.32 5.92
CA ASN A 193 1.70 70.46 6.63
C ASN A 193 0.65 71.52 6.99
N THR A 194 0.67 72.02 8.18
CA THR A 194 -0.12 73.19 8.59
C THR A 194 0.74 74.42 8.55
N GLY A 195 0.37 75.40 7.75
CA GLY A 195 1.02 76.74 7.72
C GLY A 195 0.17 77.79 8.45
N LEU A 196 0.79 78.59 9.31
CA LEU A 196 0.18 79.76 9.90
C LEU A 196 0.75 81.01 9.23
N SER A 197 -0.10 81.75 8.54
CA SER A 197 0.28 83.11 8.07
C SER A 197 -0.32 84.14 9.01
N VAL A 198 0.53 84.96 9.63
CA VAL A 198 0.13 86.14 10.39
C VAL A 198 0.30 87.35 9.52
N VAL A 199 -0.81 88.03 9.14
CA VAL A 199 -0.82 89.27 8.43
C VAL A 199 -1.14 90.39 9.42
N THR A 200 -0.28 91.40 9.50
CA THR A 200 -0.51 92.62 10.29
C THR A 200 -0.68 93.74 9.30
N GLU A 201 -1.87 94.36 9.31
CA GLU A 201 -2.14 95.59 8.54
C GLU A 201 -2.18 96.80 9.47
N CYS A 202 -1.75 97.92 8.97
CA CYS A 202 -1.82 99.19 9.69
C CYS A 202 -3.00 100.00 9.05
N ASP A 203 -3.89 100.47 9.89
CA ASP A 203 -4.92 101.40 9.46
C ASP A 203 -4.24 102.73 9.12
N GLU A 204 -4.60 103.39 7.95
CA GLU A 204 -4.25 104.74 7.60
C GLU A 204 -5.17 105.74 8.27
#